data_ddbf3461fb3e321ce3e7412a684f2606
#
_entry.id   ddbf3461fb3e321ce3e7412a684f2606
#
_cell.length_a   1.000
_cell.length_b   1.000
_cell.length_c   1.000
_cell.angle_alpha   90.00
_cell.angle_beta   90.00
_cell.angle_gamma   90.00
#
_symmetry.space_group_name_H-M   'P 1'
#
loop_
_entity.id
_entity.type
_entity.pdbx_description
1 polymer ?
#
loop_
_entity_poly.entity_id
_entity_poly.type
_entity_poly.pdbx_seq_one_letter_code
_entity_poly.pdbx_strand_id
1 'polypeptide(L)'
;MLSHVTFGYGEKPVLSDFSMTVKEGEQVTLVGRTGAGKSTVFRLLLGLYQPEKGNITIGGVNVSAIPDHERRACIGCVEQRFSRVPGTVLDQITLSDPTITEEMAQNAAKLAGMDDAIRALPNGYNTICTDSMFSQGEWQLLSIARAAAANPAVLLLDEITANLDAETEARVLEALRRASEGRTVLSISHRIYENLGGRTVELKPCEVQSCKIPAVDSAADCSVKSV
;
A
#
# COMPACT_ATOMS: atom_id res chain seq x y z
N MET A 1 9.07 1.34 -11.59
CA MET A 1 10.09 0.30 -11.79
C MET A 1 10.90 0.12 -10.52
N LEU A 2 11.14 -1.10 -10.10
CA LEU A 2 12.12 -1.46 -9.08
C LEU A 2 13.27 -2.16 -9.80
N SER A 3 14.52 -1.78 -9.51
CA SER A 3 15.72 -2.31 -10.19
C SER A 3 16.75 -2.72 -9.15
N HIS A 4 17.04 -4.02 -9.08
CA HIS A 4 18.04 -4.62 -8.19
C HIS A 4 17.88 -4.21 -6.71
N VAL A 5 16.63 -4.14 -6.23
CA VAL A 5 16.28 -3.64 -4.89
C VAL A 5 16.65 -4.67 -3.83
N THR A 6 17.48 -4.26 -2.88
CA THR A 6 17.79 -4.99 -1.64
C THR A 6 17.35 -4.15 -0.46
N PHE A 7 16.60 -4.76 0.47
CA PHE A 7 16.10 -4.08 1.65
C PHE A 7 15.81 -5.06 2.80
N GLY A 8 16.08 -4.65 4.03
CA GLY A 8 15.74 -5.37 5.25
C GLY A 8 15.34 -4.42 6.39
N TYR A 9 14.59 -4.95 7.36
CA TYR A 9 14.34 -4.28 8.63
C TYR A 9 15.42 -4.75 9.63
N GLY A 10 16.53 -4.02 9.73
CA GLY A 10 17.71 -4.42 10.49
C GLY A 10 18.54 -5.49 9.73
N GLU A 11 19.10 -6.47 10.45
CA GLU A 11 20.05 -7.44 9.88
C GLU A 11 19.42 -8.47 8.92
N LYS A 12 18.10 -8.63 8.91
CA LYS A 12 17.42 -9.64 8.09
C LYS A 12 16.94 -9.04 6.78
N PRO A 13 17.47 -9.49 5.62
CA PRO A 13 16.97 -9.04 4.33
C PRO A 13 15.55 -9.56 4.10
N VAL A 14 14.70 -8.68 3.56
CA VAL A 14 13.31 -9.00 3.17
C VAL A 14 13.21 -9.09 1.65
N LEU A 15 13.90 -8.20 0.96
CA LEU A 15 14.07 -8.21 -0.50
C LEU A 15 15.56 -8.33 -0.81
N SER A 16 15.93 -9.21 -1.73
CA SER A 16 17.29 -9.39 -2.20
C SER A 16 17.31 -9.41 -3.72
N ASP A 17 17.97 -8.40 -4.30
CA ASP A 17 18.11 -8.22 -5.76
C ASP A 17 16.78 -8.26 -6.53
N PHE A 18 15.73 -7.73 -5.92
CA PHE A 18 14.39 -7.77 -6.51
C PHE A 18 14.24 -6.72 -7.62
N SER A 19 13.79 -7.18 -8.79
CA SER A 19 13.51 -6.31 -9.92
C SER A 19 12.11 -6.55 -10.46
N MET A 20 11.37 -5.45 -10.72
CA MET A 20 10.04 -5.48 -11.28
C MET A 20 9.76 -4.21 -12.08
N THR A 21 9.20 -4.37 -13.27
CA THR A 21 8.69 -3.26 -14.07
C THR A 21 7.19 -3.39 -14.23
N VAL A 22 6.47 -2.31 -13.99
CA VAL A 22 5.04 -2.17 -14.27
C VAL A 22 4.91 -1.07 -15.32
N LYS A 23 4.21 -1.37 -16.41
CA LYS A 23 3.94 -0.39 -17.49
C LYS A 23 2.81 0.53 -17.09
N GLU A 24 2.76 1.70 -17.71
CA GLU A 24 1.62 2.62 -17.56
C GLU A 24 0.31 1.94 -17.95
N GLY A 25 -0.74 2.11 -17.13
CA GLY A 25 -2.03 1.46 -17.29
C GLY A 25 -2.06 -0.04 -17.00
N GLU A 26 -0.91 -0.66 -16.66
CA GLU A 26 -0.85 -2.09 -16.34
C GLU A 26 -1.41 -2.37 -14.95
N GLN A 27 -2.13 -3.49 -14.82
CA GLN A 27 -2.59 -4.01 -13.55
C GLN A 27 -1.74 -5.21 -13.15
N VAL A 28 -1.08 -5.11 -12.00
CA VAL A 28 -0.16 -6.14 -11.49
C VAL A 28 -0.55 -6.54 -10.07
N THR A 29 -0.64 -7.82 -9.81
CA THR A 29 -0.87 -8.35 -8.47
C THR A 29 0.38 -9.05 -7.93
N LEU A 30 0.85 -8.59 -6.77
CA LEU A 30 1.92 -9.27 -6.03
C LEU A 30 1.33 -10.45 -5.27
N VAL A 31 1.82 -11.64 -5.59
CA VAL A 31 1.45 -12.89 -4.92
C VAL A 31 2.66 -13.45 -4.18
N GLY A 32 2.43 -14.28 -3.19
CA GLY A 32 3.51 -14.89 -2.40
C GLY A 32 3.06 -15.16 -0.96
N ARG A 33 3.82 -15.98 -0.25
CA ARG A 33 3.53 -16.34 1.15
C ARG A 33 3.52 -15.10 2.06
N THR A 34 2.84 -15.22 3.20
CA THR A 34 2.94 -14.20 4.26
C THR A 34 4.42 -14.03 4.65
N GLY A 35 4.86 -12.79 4.78
CA GLY A 35 6.26 -12.47 5.07
C GLY A 35 7.19 -12.43 3.83
N ALA A 36 6.71 -12.70 2.61
CA ALA A 36 7.54 -12.63 1.40
C ALA A 36 7.98 -11.21 1.01
N GLY A 37 7.54 -10.16 1.71
CA GLY A 37 7.95 -8.79 1.43
C GLY A 37 6.96 -7.98 0.58
N LYS A 38 5.73 -8.46 0.32
CA LYS A 38 4.73 -7.75 -0.48
C LYS A 38 4.45 -6.33 0.05
N SER A 39 4.06 -6.21 1.32
CA SER A 39 3.81 -4.90 1.95
C SER A 39 5.10 -4.06 2.08
N THR A 40 6.28 -4.70 2.08
CA THR A 40 7.56 -3.98 2.03
C THR A 40 7.74 -3.28 0.69
N VAL A 41 7.37 -3.92 -0.42
CA VAL A 41 7.37 -3.28 -1.75
C VAL A 41 6.48 -2.03 -1.74
N PHE A 42 5.29 -2.08 -1.14
CA PHE A 42 4.41 -0.91 -1.02
C PHE A 42 5.05 0.21 -0.19
N ARG A 43 5.62 -0.12 0.95
CA ARG A 43 6.28 0.87 1.82
C ARG A 43 7.46 1.55 1.13
N LEU A 44 8.21 0.82 0.32
CA LEU A 44 9.30 1.36 -0.50
C LEU A 44 8.76 2.26 -1.62
N LEU A 45 7.68 1.87 -2.31
CA LEU A 45 7.02 2.69 -3.34
C LEU A 45 6.41 3.97 -2.76
N LEU A 46 5.87 3.91 -1.53
CA LEU A 46 5.38 5.09 -0.80
C LEU A 46 6.51 5.99 -0.29
N GLY A 47 7.77 5.55 -0.40
CA GLY A 47 8.93 6.30 0.07
C GLY A 47 9.07 6.32 1.60
N LEU A 48 8.37 5.44 2.32
CA LEU A 48 8.46 5.32 3.78
C LEU A 48 9.81 4.75 4.22
N TYR A 49 10.48 4.03 3.33
CA TYR A 49 11.82 3.49 3.50
C TYR A 49 12.63 3.68 2.23
N GLN A 50 13.95 3.71 2.37
CA GLN A 50 14.87 3.72 1.25
C GLN A 50 15.50 2.31 1.09
N PRO A 51 15.71 1.82 -0.12
CA PRO A 51 16.40 0.56 -0.35
C PRO A 51 17.88 0.69 0.02
N GLU A 52 18.49 -0.38 0.54
CA GLU A 52 19.93 -0.44 0.81
C GLU A 52 20.74 -0.48 -0.50
N LYS A 53 20.19 -1.15 -1.52
CA LYS A 53 20.75 -1.22 -2.87
C LYS A 53 19.63 -1.16 -3.90
N GLY A 54 20.00 -0.75 -5.11
CA GLY A 54 19.06 -0.65 -6.22
C GLY A 54 18.35 0.70 -6.27
N ASN A 55 17.36 0.77 -7.15
CA ASN A 55 16.64 2.02 -7.41
C ASN A 55 15.14 1.78 -7.60
N ILE A 56 14.32 2.74 -7.17
CA ILE A 56 12.87 2.69 -7.31
C ILE A 56 12.42 3.96 -8.00
N THR A 57 11.73 3.83 -9.13
CA THR A 57 11.26 4.98 -9.92
C THR A 57 9.78 4.88 -10.26
N ILE A 58 9.12 6.05 -10.34
CA ILE A 58 7.76 6.23 -10.83
C ILE A 58 7.83 7.27 -11.93
N GLY A 59 7.33 6.97 -13.14
CA GLY A 59 7.44 7.87 -14.29
C GLY A 59 8.89 8.26 -14.61
N GLY A 60 9.88 7.42 -14.27
CA GLY A 60 11.31 7.72 -14.44
C GLY A 60 11.94 8.53 -13.31
N VAL A 61 11.14 9.09 -12.38
CA VAL A 61 11.62 9.86 -11.22
C VAL A 61 11.87 8.92 -10.04
N ASN A 62 13.02 9.08 -9.37
CA ASN A 62 13.30 8.30 -8.16
C ASN A 62 12.30 8.66 -7.06
N VAL A 63 11.74 7.65 -6.40
CA VAL A 63 10.73 7.84 -5.33
C VAL A 63 11.24 8.73 -4.20
N SER A 64 12.51 8.64 -3.85
CA SER A 64 13.13 9.50 -2.83
C SER A 64 13.27 10.97 -3.25
N ALA A 65 13.20 11.25 -4.53
CA ALA A 65 13.28 12.62 -5.07
C ALA A 65 11.88 13.26 -5.26
N ILE A 66 10.78 12.51 -5.10
CA ILE A 66 9.43 13.05 -5.19
C ILE A 66 9.13 13.86 -3.91
N PRO A 67 8.86 15.17 -4.02
CA PRO A 67 8.47 15.99 -2.87
C PRO A 67 7.20 15.47 -2.20
N ASP A 68 7.08 15.59 -0.89
CA ASP A 68 5.93 15.05 -0.15
C ASP A 68 4.58 15.63 -0.63
N HIS A 69 4.55 16.91 -0.99
CA HIS A 69 3.34 17.57 -1.51
C HIS A 69 2.91 17.11 -2.90
N GLU A 70 3.81 16.50 -3.70
CA GLU A 70 3.50 15.92 -5.01
C GLU A 70 3.21 14.42 -4.93
N ARG A 71 3.54 13.79 -3.81
CA ARG A 71 3.47 12.33 -3.66
C ARG A 71 2.07 11.77 -3.87
N ARG A 72 1.05 12.46 -3.36
CA ARG A 72 -0.34 12.04 -3.52
C ARG A 72 -0.86 12.11 -4.96
N ALA A 73 -0.33 13.02 -5.79
CA ALA A 73 -0.62 13.06 -7.22
C ALA A 73 0.10 11.94 -7.99
N CYS A 74 1.18 11.39 -7.45
CA CYS A 74 1.88 10.26 -8.06
C CYS A 74 1.29 8.91 -7.64
N ILE A 75 0.99 8.74 -6.33
CA ILE A 75 0.59 7.46 -5.74
C ILE A 75 -0.58 7.65 -4.80
N GLY A 76 -1.68 6.92 -5.04
CA GLY A 76 -2.73 6.67 -4.08
C GLY A 76 -2.56 5.28 -3.44
N CYS A 77 -2.81 5.18 -2.14
CA CYS A 77 -2.77 3.90 -1.43
C CYS A 77 -4.10 3.64 -0.73
N VAL A 78 -4.69 2.49 -1.00
CA VAL A 78 -5.84 1.98 -0.26
C VAL A 78 -5.32 0.90 0.68
N GLU A 79 -5.35 1.20 1.98
CA GLU A 79 -4.83 0.32 3.03
C GLU A 79 -5.89 -0.67 3.51
N GLN A 80 -5.46 -1.82 4.03
CA GLN A 80 -6.32 -2.83 4.64
C GLN A 80 -7.16 -2.27 5.80
N ARG A 81 -6.61 -1.33 6.55
CA ARG A 81 -7.31 -0.65 7.64
C ARG A 81 -7.34 0.85 7.39
N PHE A 82 -8.54 1.41 7.43
CA PHE A 82 -8.70 2.85 7.32
C PHE A 82 -8.19 3.56 8.57
N SER A 83 -7.16 4.38 8.41
CA SER A 83 -6.65 5.25 9.47
C SER A 83 -7.41 6.57 9.44
N ARG A 84 -8.22 6.84 10.49
CA ARG A 84 -8.97 8.08 10.62
C ARG A 84 -8.08 9.22 11.08
N VAL A 85 -8.39 10.43 10.61
CA VAL A 85 -7.79 11.67 11.09
C VAL A 85 -8.82 12.49 11.85
N PRO A 86 -8.45 13.33 12.82
CA PRO A 86 -9.38 14.28 13.43
C PRO A 86 -9.92 15.26 12.38
N GLY A 87 -11.20 15.64 12.49
CA GLY A 87 -11.81 16.61 11.60
C GLY A 87 -13.12 16.15 10.97
N THR A 88 -13.47 16.74 9.85
CA THR A 88 -14.70 16.50 9.09
C THR A 88 -14.59 15.29 8.16
N VAL A 89 -15.69 14.89 7.53
CA VAL A 89 -15.68 13.90 6.45
C VAL A 89 -14.81 14.36 5.29
N LEU A 90 -14.81 15.67 4.97
CA LEU A 90 -13.94 16.25 3.96
C LEU A 90 -12.46 16.02 4.33
N ASP A 91 -12.09 16.23 5.59
CA ASP A 91 -10.72 16.00 6.06
C ASP A 91 -10.30 14.53 5.97
N GLN A 92 -11.25 13.57 6.09
CA GLN A 92 -10.94 12.16 5.87
C GLN A 92 -10.49 11.87 4.45
N ILE A 93 -10.99 12.61 3.46
CA ILE A 93 -10.66 12.43 2.03
C ILE A 93 -9.42 13.25 1.67
N THR A 94 -9.40 14.53 2.03
CA THR A 94 -8.34 15.46 1.65
C THR A 94 -7.06 15.32 2.45
N LEU A 95 -7.16 14.85 3.71
CA LEU A 95 -6.09 14.87 4.71
C LEU A 95 -5.53 16.30 4.93
N SER A 96 -6.40 17.31 4.80
CA SER A 96 -6.03 18.74 4.86
C SER A 96 -4.98 19.16 3.82
N ASP A 97 -4.83 18.39 2.74
CA ASP A 97 -3.95 18.72 1.63
C ASP A 97 -4.55 19.89 0.80
N PRO A 98 -3.92 21.06 0.78
CA PRO A 98 -4.47 22.24 0.10
C PRO A 98 -4.55 22.09 -1.43
N THR A 99 -3.89 21.11 -2.02
CA THR A 99 -3.94 20.82 -3.45
C THR A 99 -5.19 20.05 -3.85
N ILE A 100 -5.90 19.43 -2.88
CA ILE A 100 -7.11 18.67 -3.10
C ILE A 100 -8.32 19.54 -2.77
N THR A 101 -9.00 20.02 -3.82
CA THR A 101 -10.19 20.85 -3.65
C THR A 101 -11.39 20.03 -3.14
N GLU A 102 -12.39 20.73 -2.59
CA GLU A 102 -13.65 20.08 -2.18
C GLU A 102 -14.33 19.38 -3.38
N GLU A 103 -14.28 19.95 -4.56
CA GLU A 103 -14.80 19.33 -5.78
C GLU A 103 -14.08 18.01 -6.11
N MET A 104 -12.75 17.96 -5.99
CA MET A 104 -11.97 16.74 -6.18
C MET A 104 -12.37 15.67 -5.16
N ALA A 105 -12.55 16.06 -3.91
CA ALA A 105 -12.99 15.15 -2.85
C ALA A 105 -14.41 14.61 -3.10
N GLN A 106 -15.35 15.48 -3.55
CA GLN A 106 -16.71 15.06 -3.91
C GLN A 106 -16.72 14.11 -5.10
N ASN A 107 -15.91 14.37 -6.13
CA ASN A 107 -15.79 13.49 -7.28
C ASN A 107 -15.20 12.12 -6.89
N ALA A 108 -14.22 12.10 -6.01
CA ALA A 108 -13.66 10.87 -5.47
C ALA A 108 -14.68 10.09 -4.61
N ALA A 109 -15.49 10.79 -3.81
CA ALA A 109 -16.56 10.16 -3.03
C ALA A 109 -17.67 9.59 -3.94
N LYS A 110 -18.03 10.27 -5.03
CA LYS A 110 -18.97 9.73 -6.05
C LYS A 110 -18.41 8.47 -6.70
N LEU A 111 -17.14 8.49 -7.09
CA LEU A 111 -16.44 7.35 -7.67
C LEU A 111 -16.49 6.14 -6.71
N ALA A 112 -16.27 6.38 -5.42
CA ALA A 112 -16.33 5.34 -4.39
C ALA A 112 -17.76 4.95 -3.98
N GLY A 113 -18.81 5.64 -4.45
CA GLY A 113 -20.21 5.38 -4.09
C GLY A 113 -20.57 5.85 -2.68
N MET A 114 -19.91 6.90 -2.16
CA MET A 114 -20.12 7.46 -0.83
C MET A 114 -20.80 8.85 -0.83
N ASP A 115 -20.91 9.53 -1.96
CA ASP A 115 -21.40 10.92 -2.05
C ASP A 115 -22.81 11.07 -1.46
N ASP A 116 -23.75 10.17 -1.80
CA ASP A 116 -25.13 10.25 -1.31
C ASP A 116 -25.19 10.05 0.22
N ALA A 117 -24.45 9.07 0.76
CA ALA A 117 -24.39 8.81 2.18
C ALA A 117 -23.78 9.99 2.96
N ILE A 118 -22.74 10.63 2.39
CA ILE A 118 -22.11 11.82 2.98
C ILE A 118 -23.08 13.02 2.95
N ARG A 119 -23.76 13.27 1.82
CA ARG A 119 -24.71 14.37 1.68
C ARG A 119 -25.93 14.23 2.58
N ALA A 120 -26.32 13.01 2.97
CA ALA A 120 -27.40 12.74 3.90
C ALA A 120 -27.04 13.06 5.36
N LEU A 121 -25.76 13.30 5.69
CA LEU A 121 -25.34 13.74 7.02
C LEU A 121 -25.80 15.18 7.31
N PRO A 122 -26.01 15.56 8.58
CA PRO A 122 -26.55 16.88 8.96
C PRO A 122 -25.82 18.08 8.36
N ASN A 123 -24.48 18.00 8.21
CA ASN A 123 -23.66 19.05 7.62
C ASN A 123 -22.90 18.53 6.35
N GLY A 124 -23.37 17.43 5.75
CA GLY A 124 -22.72 16.85 4.58
C GLY A 124 -21.23 16.57 4.81
N TYR A 125 -20.39 17.00 3.90
CA TYR A 125 -18.93 16.87 3.97
C TYR A 125 -18.28 17.58 5.16
N ASN A 126 -18.95 18.61 5.72
CA ASN A 126 -18.48 19.35 6.89
C ASN A 126 -18.93 18.73 8.22
N THR A 127 -19.55 17.56 8.20
CA THR A 127 -19.91 16.82 9.41
C THR A 127 -18.63 16.32 10.09
N ILE A 128 -18.50 16.60 11.42
CA ILE A 128 -17.37 16.10 12.21
C ILE A 128 -17.45 14.58 12.28
N CYS A 129 -16.39 13.90 11.92
CA CYS A 129 -16.29 12.45 11.90
C CYS A 129 -16.24 11.86 13.31
N THR A 130 -17.06 10.84 13.55
CA THR A 130 -17.02 10.00 14.75
C THR A 130 -16.79 8.54 14.37
N ASP A 131 -16.31 7.75 15.34
CA ASP A 131 -15.97 6.33 15.13
C ASP A 131 -17.14 5.47 14.68
N SER A 132 -18.35 5.81 15.12
CA SER A 132 -19.59 5.08 14.84
C SER A 132 -20.37 5.60 13.63
N MET A 133 -19.83 6.59 12.91
CA MET A 133 -20.56 7.26 11.82
C MET A 133 -20.78 6.35 10.61
N PHE A 134 -19.80 5.54 10.28
CA PHE A 134 -19.82 4.67 9.12
C PHE A 134 -19.55 3.22 9.51
N SER A 135 -20.15 2.29 8.78
CA SER A 135 -19.82 0.86 8.84
C SER A 135 -18.39 0.59 8.35
N GLN A 136 -17.86 -0.59 8.63
CA GLN A 136 -16.54 -1.00 8.19
C GLN A 136 -16.39 -0.90 6.66
N GLY A 137 -17.42 -1.31 5.91
CA GLY A 137 -17.42 -1.21 4.44
C GLY A 137 -17.44 0.23 3.95
N GLU A 138 -18.22 1.11 4.60
CA GLU A 138 -18.25 2.54 4.24
C GLU A 138 -16.90 3.23 4.53
N TRP A 139 -16.23 2.87 5.65
CA TRP A 139 -14.87 3.32 5.89
C TRP A 139 -13.90 2.85 4.80
N GLN A 140 -14.10 1.64 4.28
CA GLN A 140 -13.30 1.12 3.19
C GLN A 140 -13.56 1.87 1.87
N LEU A 141 -14.82 2.19 1.56
CA LEU A 141 -15.17 3.03 0.41
C LEU A 141 -14.57 4.44 0.56
N LEU A 142 -14.58 4.99 1.77
CA LEU A 142 -13.95 6.29 2.04
C LEU A 142 -12.42 6.25 1.87
N SER A 143 -11.78 5.10 2.18
CA SER A 143 -10.35 4.88 1.89
C SER A 143 -10.06 4.93 0.39
N ILE A 144 -10.95 4.36 -0.42
CA ILE A 144 -10.84 4.43 -1.90
C ILE A 144 -10.99 5.88 -2.36
N ALA A 145 -11.99 6.62 -1.85
CA ALA A 145 -12.16 8.04 -2.16
C ALA A 145 -10.91 8.85 -1.81
N ARG A 146 -10.33 8.66 -0.62
CA ARG A 146 -9.08 9.28 -0.17
C ARG A 146 -7.92 9.02 -1.14
N ALA A 147 -7.75 7.75 -1.54
CA ALA A 147 -6.67 7.35 -2.43
C ALA A 147 -6.83 7.94 -3.84
N ALA A 148 -8.08 8.09 -4.31
CA ALA A 148 -8.39 8.59 -5.64
C ALA A 148 -8.46 10.12 -5.72
N ALA A 149 -8.59 10.85 -4.59
CA ALA A 149 -8.90 12.27 -4.54
C ALA A 149 -7.87 13.16 -5.26
N ALA A 150 -6.59 12.83 -5.16
CA ALA A 150 -5.51 13.54 -5.87
C ALA A 150 -5.35 13.10 -7.34
N ASN A 151 -6.23 12.24 -7.84
CA ASN A 151 -6.15 11.65 -9.19
C ASN A 151 -4.77 11.03 -9.51
N PRO A 152 -4.26 10.12 -8.68
CA PRO A 152 -2.91 9.59 -8.80
C PRO A 152 -2.74 8.75 -10.07
N ALA A 153 -1.52 8.75 -10.62
CA ALA A 153 -1.15 7.91 -11.75
C ALA A 153 -1.03 6.41 -11.38
N VAL A 154 -0.68 6.12 -10.11
CA VAL A 154 -0.51 4.76 -9.59
C VAL A 154 -1.40 4.55 -8.38
N LEU A 155 -2.13 3.43 -8.35
CA LEU A 155 -2.87 2.97 -7.18
C LEU A 155 -2.22 1.73 -6.58
N LEU A 156 -1.97 1.78 -5.27
CA LEU A 156 -1.56 0.63 -4.46
C LEU A 156 -2.77 0.12 -3.68
N LEU A 157 -3.08 -1.17 -3.79
CA LEU A 157 -4.25 -1.81 -3.18
C LEU A 157 -3.81 -2.95 -2.25
N ASP A 158 -3.91 -2.76 -0.92
CA ASP A 158 -3.45 -3.73 0.09
C ASP A 158 -4.63 -4.45 0.74
N GLU A 159 -4.81 -5.75 0.46
CA GLU A 159 -5.76 -6.72 1.06
C GLU A 159 -7.14 -6.15 1.53
N ILE A 160 -7.77 -5.32 0.72
CA ILE A 160 -8.88 -4.42 1.10
C ILE A 160 -10.18 -5.15 1.47
N THR A 161 -10.40 -6.37 0.98
CA THR A 161 -11.69 -7.07 1.09
C THR A 161 -11.75 -8.08 2.24
N ALA A 162 -10.79 -8.09 3.15
CA ALA A 162 -10.78 -9.01 4.27
C ALA A 162 -11.90 -8.69 5.28
N ASN A 163 -12.67 -9.70 5.67
CA ASN A 163 -13.73 -9.64 6.69
C ASN A 163 -14.96 -8.77 6.34
N LEU A 164 -15.27 -8.57 5.06
CA LEU A 164 -16.51 -7.96 4.61
C LEU A 164 -17.56 -9.03 4.29
N ASP A 165 -18.83 -8.71 4.50
CA ASP A 165 -19.93 -9.53 3.96
C ASP A 165 -19.98 -9.42 2.44
N ALA A 166 -20.65 -10.37 1.77
CA ALA A 166 -20.63 -10.48 0.32
C ALA A 166 -21.19 -9.24 -0.41
N GLU A 167 -22.21 -8.58 0.15
CA GLU A 167 -22.81 -7.39 -0.46
C GLU A 167 -21.85 -6.20 -0.36
N THR A 168 -21.27 -5.98 0.81
CA THR A 168 -20.30 -4.94 1.06
C THR A 168 -19.02 -5.18 0.25
N GLU A 169 -18.55 -6.43 0.15
CA GLU A 169 -17.40 -6.80 -0.69
C GLU A 169 -17.65 -6.43 -2.15
N ALA A 170 -18.83 -6.75 -2.69
CA ALA A 170 -19.18 -6.41 -4.08
C ALA A 170 -19.16 -4.90 -4.35
N ARG A 171 -19.68 -4.09 -3.41
CA ARG A 171 -19.64 -2.62 -3.48
C ARG A 171 -18.20 -2.09 -3.47
N VAL A 172 -17.35 -2.61 -2.60
CA VAL A 172 -15.95 -2.21 -2.49
C VAL A 172 -15.18 -2.59 -3.76
N LEU A 173 -15.38 -3.80 -4.30
CA LEU A 173 -14.75 -4.25 -5.54
C LEU A 173 -15.17 -3.40 -6.74
N GLU A 174 -16.44 -3.02 -6.83
CA GLU A 174 -16.92 -2.13 -7.90
C GLU A 174 -16.32 -0.71 -7.77
N ALA A 175 -16.19 -0.19 -6.56
CA ALA A 175 -15.52 1.09 -6.31
C ALA A 175 -14.04 1.04 -6.70
N LEU A 176 -13.34 -0.06 -6.38
CA LEU A 176 -11.96 -0.29 -6.79
C LEU A 176 -11.82 -0.39 -8.31
N ARG A 177 -12.74 -1.08 -8.97
CA ARG A 177 -12.76 -1.18 -10.44
C ARG A 177 -12.83 0.21 -11.07
N ARG A 178 -13.78 1.05 -10.62
CA ARG A 178 -13.91 2.45 -11.09
C ARG A 178 -12.66 3.27 -10.80
N ALA A 179 -12.10 3.14 -9.59
CA ALA A 179 -10.88 3.85 -9.20
C ALA A 179 -9.65 3.41 -10.02
N SER A 180 -9.65 2.19 -10.54
CA SER A 180 -8.55 1.61 -11.30
C SER A 180 -8.59 1.95 -12.79
N GLU A 181 -9.73 2.44 -13.32
CA GLU A 181 -9.88 2.75 -14.73
C GLU A 181 -8.88 3.81 -15.19
N GLY A 182 -8.11 3.48 -16.23
CA GLY A 182 -7.11 4.37 -16.81
C GLY A 182 -5.85 4.57 -15.96
N ARG A 183 -5.68 3.83 -14.84
CA ARG A 183 -4.52 3.97 -13.94
C ARG A 183 -3.66 2.72 -13.91
N THR A 184 -2.42 2.91 -13.53
CA THR A 184 -1.52 1.81 -13.18
C THR A 184 -1.88 1.28 -11.80
N VAL A 185 -2.10 -0.03 -11.65
CA VAL A 185 -2.51 -0.64 -10.38
C VAL A 185 -1.50 -1.69 -9.94
N LEU A 186 -1.08 -1.59 -8.69
CA LEU A 186 -0.33 -2.65 -8.02
C LEU A 186 -1.12 -3.13 -6.80
N SER A 187 -1.51 -4.39 -6.77
CA SER A 187 -2.34 -4.96 -5.70
C SER A 187 -1.64 -6.09 -4.95
N ILE A 188 -2.06 -6.31 -3.70
CA ILE A 188 -1.66 -7.45 -2.86
C ILE A 188 -2.95 -8.18 -2.47
N SER A 189 -3.59 -8.89 -3.40
CA SER A 189 -4.76 -9.73 -3.08
C SER A 189 -5.16 -10.60 -4.25
N HIS A 190 -5.36 -11.88 -4.01
CA HIS A 190 -5.90 -12.80 -5.03
C HIS A 190 -7.31 -12.39 -5.49
N ARG A 191 -8.17 -11.94 -4.57
CA ARG A 191 -9.54 -11.53 -4.88
C ARG A 191 -9.59 -10.30 -5.78
N ILE A 192 -8.67 -9.35 -5.60
CA ILE A 192 -8.54 -8.19 -6.47
C ILE A 192 -8.11 -8.62 -7.87
N TYR A 193 -7.16 -9.56 -7.99
CA TYR A 193 -6.73 -10.11 -9.27
C TYR A 193 -7.89 -10.75 -10.04
N GLU A 194 -8.73 -11.55 -9.37
CA GLU A 194 -9.90 -12.19 -9.99
C GLU A 194 -10.90 -11.17 -10.56
N ASN A 195 -11.02 -9.99 -9.96
CA ASN A 195 -11.96 -8.95 -10.38
C ASN A 195 -11.39 -7.95 -11.37
N LEU A 196 -10.13 -7.54 -11.20
CA LEU A 196 -9.49 -6.53 -12.06
C LEU A 196 -8.69 -7.17 -13.20
N GLY A 197 -8.26 -8.42 -13.06
CA GLY A 197 -7.40 -9.11 -14.03
C GLY A 197 -5.96 -8.62 -13.96
N GLY A 198 -5.25 -8.76 -15.08
CA GLY A 198 -3.87 -8.30 -15.21
C GLY A 198 -2.83 -9.40 -15.07
N ARG A 199 -1.62 -9.06 -14.65
CA ARG A 199 -0.47 -9.95 -14.48
C ARG A 199 -0.14 -10.18 -13.01
N THR A 200 0.26 -11.39 -12.67
CA THR A 200 0.80 -11.70 -11.34
C THR A 200 2.32 -11.67 -11.32
N VAL A 201 2.87 -11.22 -10.21
CA VAL A 201 4.30 -11.30 -9.89
C VAL A 201 4.46 -12.00 -8.56
N GLU A 202 5.17 -13.14 -8.56
CA GLU A 202 5.41 -13.90 -7.35
C GLU A 202 6.65 -13.36 -6.61
N LEU A 203 6.46 -12.97 -5.35
CA LEU A 203 7.56 -12.71 -4.44
C LEU A 203 7.90 -14.00 -3.68
N LYS A 204 9.16 -14.40 -3.81
CA LYS A 204 9.72 -15.50 -3.02
C LYS A 204 10.33 -14.93 -1.75
N PRO A 205 10.14 -15.61 -0.58
CA PRO A 205 10.83 -15.22 0.64
C PRO A 205 12.35 -15.21 0.39
N CYS A 206 13.04 -14.21 0.95
CA CYS A 206 14.50 -14.23 0.94
C CYS A 206 14.99 -15.43 1.76
N GLU A 207 15.63 -16.41 1.11
CA GLU A 207 16.28 -17.50 1.80
C GLU A 207 17.50 -16.93 2.53
N VAL A 208 17.40 -16.81 3.85
CA VAL A 208 18.58 -16.55 4.67
C VAL A 208 19.46 -17.79 4.55
N GLN A 209 20.51 -17.73 3.73
CA GLN A 209 21.58 -18.71 3.82
C GLN A 209 22.05 -18.70 5.26
N SER A 210 21.73 -19.77 6.00
CA SER A 210 22.24 -19.98 7.34
C SER A 210 23.76 -20.00 7.22
N CYS A 211 24.40 -18.91 7.65
CA CYS A 211 25.83 -18.90 7.87
C CYS A 211 26.09 -20.00 8.90
N LYS A 212 26.57 -21.16 8.45
CA LYS A 212 27.09 -22.19 9.35
C LYS A 212 28.25 -21.51 10.08
N ILE A 213 28.02 -21.12 11.32
CA ILE A 213 29.11 -20.78 12.24
C ILE A 213 29.94 -22.07 12.32
N PRO A 214 31.21 -22.06 11.92
CA PRO A 214 32.05 -23.24 12.11
C PRO A 214 32.09 -23.48 13.61
N ALA A 215 31.80 -24.75 14.02
CA ALA A 215 31.91 -25.15 15.39
C ALA A 215 33.33 -24.84 15.87
N VAL A 216 33.45 -23.98 16.86
CA VAL A 216 34.72 -23.76 17.54
C VAL A 216 35.02 -25.04 18.30
N ASP A 217 35.98 -25.83 17.84
CA ASP A 217 36.52 -26.99 18.55
C ASP A 217 37.01 -26.53 19.92
N SER A 218 36.25 -26.85 20.93
CA SER A 218 36.66 -26.72 22.33
C SER A 218 37.56 -27.91 22.71
N ALA A 219 38.80 -27.85 22.31
CA ALA A 219 39.86 -28.72 22.84
C ALA A 219 41.09 -27.85 23.08
N ALA A 220 41.07 -27.12 24.18
CA ALA A 220 42.29 -26.60 24.77
C ALA A 220 42.40 -27.16 26.18
N ASP A 221 43.20 -28.21 26.26
CA ASP A 221 43.71 -28.89 27.40
C ASP A 221 44.30 -27.91 28.45
N CYS A 222 43.71 -27.87 29.61
CA CYS A 222 44.16 -27.05 30.73
C CYS A 222 44.92 -27.96 31.70
N SER A 223 46.18 -28.27 31.36
CA SER A 223 47.11 -28.88 32.32
C SER A 223 47.71 -27.83 33.25
N VAL A 224 47.15 -27.72 34.43
CA VAL A 224 47.74 -27.00 35.57
C VAL A 224 48.90 -27.83 36.12
N LYS A 225 50.11 -27.34 36.00
CA LYS A 225 51.27 -27.79 36.80
C LYS A 225 51.41 -26.90 38.02
N SER A 226 51.23 -27.53 39.18
CA SER A 226 51.61 -27.00 40.48
C SER A 226 53.14 -26.94 40.61
N VAL A 227 53.70 -25.86 41.09
CA VAL A 227 54.82 -25.73 42.06
C VAL A 227 54.61 -24.45 42.85
#